data_7971b6fa6854ba70b9ab260b095891a0
#
_entry.id   7971b6fa6854ba70b9ab260b095891a0
#
_cell.length_a   1.000
_cell.length_b   1.000
_cell.length_c   1.000
_cell.angle_alpha   90.00
_cell.angle_beta   90.00
_cell.angle_gamma   90.00
#
_symmetry.space_group_name_H-M   'P 1'
#
loop_
_entity.id
_entity.type
_entity.pdbx_description
1 polymer ?
#
loop_
_entity_poly.entity_id
_entity_poly.type
_entity_poly.pdbx_seq_one_letter_code
_entity_poly.pdbx_strand_id
1 'polypeptide(L)'
;VTAAHGMGWDLSEQIKKGNIEIIFVPQTEILVERDLLMMKEKIEKMEAKRVAIDSVSVFVHKIQSPQAVREKIFQIATLVQMAQAVGFFATDIHYGENQISRFGVEETVVDGVVLLTSTENGYTRERFLEIYKLRNTAHASGRFKMVIERGGVKIKSLEKTKKKR
;
A
#
# COMPACT_ATOMS: atom_id res chain seq x y z
N VAL A 1 11.00 11.85 -2.06
CA VAL A 1 11.57 12.50 -3.27
C VAL A 1 12.78 11.73 -3.77
N THR A 2 13.79 11.45 -2.93
CA THR A 2 15.06 10.79 -3.32
C THR A 2 14.86 9.42 -3.97
N ALA A 3 13.97 8.57 -3.44
CA ALA A 3 13.68 7.26 -4.02
C ALA A 3 13.06 7.35 -5.43
N ALA A 4 12.15 8.31 -5.64
CA ALA A 4 11.55 8.56 -6.95
C ALA A 4 12.61 9.03 -7.98
N HIS A 5 13.49 9.93 -7.55
CA HIS A 5 14.61 10.38 -8.39
C HIS A 5 15.55 9.23 -8.77
N GLY A 6 15.84 8.31 -7.83
CA GLY A 6 16.62 7.09 -8.11
C GLY A 6 15.98 6.18 -9.17
N MET A 7 14.67 6.22 -9.30
CA MET A 7 13.91 5.53 -10.35
C MET A 7 13.79 6.34 -11.65
N GLY A 8 14.35 7.57 -11.69
CA GLY A 8 14.27 8.46 -12.85
C GLY A 8 12.98 9.31 -12.88
N TRP A 9 12.27 9.42 -11.76
CA TRP A 9 11.05 10.23 -11.64
C TRP A 9 11.37 11.55 -10.93
N ASP A 10 11.18 12.67 -11.61
CA ASP A 10 11.23 13.98 -10.97
C ASP A 10 9.83 14.40 -10.52
N LEU A 11 9.62 14.42 -9.22
CA LEU A 11 8.38 14.85 -8.61
C LEU A 11 8.34 16.37 -8.31
N SER A 12 9.47 17.05 -8.50
CA SER A 12 9.63 18.45 -8.06
C SER A 12 8.63 19.39 -8.73
N GLU A 13 8.39 19.19 -10.02
CA GLU A 13 7.43 19.98 -10.78
C GLU A 13 5.98 19.74 -10.30
N GLN A 14 5.62 18.49 -10.05
CA GLN A 14 4.28 18.13 -9.59
C GLN A 14 4.01 18.62 -8.17
N ILE A 15 5.02 18.59 -7.31
CA ILE A 15 4.94 19.14 -5.96
C ILE A 15 4.76 20.67 -6.02
N LYS A 16 5.54 21.37 -6.86
CA LYS A 16 5.41 22.83 -7.05
C LYS A 16 4.05 23.25 -7.60
N LYS A 17 3.45 22.43 -8.47
CA LYS A 17 2.10 22.65 -9.01
C LYS A 17 0.98 22.30 -8.01
N GLY A 18 1.30 21.75 -6.84
CA GLY A 18 0.32 21.28 -5.86
C GLY A 18 -0.40 20.00 -6.23
N ASN A 19 0.05 19.27 -7.26
CA ASN A 19 -0.55 17.99 -7.67
C ASN A 19 -0.12 16.84 -6.76
N ILE A 20 0.98 16.99 -6.04
CA ILE A 20 1.49 16.01 -5.07
C ILE A 20 1.88 16.75 -3.80
N GLU A 21 1.39 16.26 -2.67
CA GLU A 21 1.87 16.64 -1.35
C GLU A 21 2.44 15.40 -0.65
N ILE A 22 3.61 15.53 -0.04
CA ILE A 22 4.26 14.47 0.74
C ILE A 22 4.33 14.95 2.17
N ILE A 23 3.67 14.22 3.05
CA ILE A 23 3.64 14.49 4.48
C ILE A 23 4.48 13.42 5.16
N PHE A 24 5.45 13.86 5.96
CA PHE A 24 6.26 12.98 6.79
C PHE A 24 5.98 13.26 8.25
N VAL A 25 5.56 12.23 8.97
CA VAL A 25 5.37 12.28 10.44
C VAL A 25 6.31 11.25 11.04
N PRO A 26 7.27 11.66 11.89
CA PRO A 26 8.12 10.73 12.60
C PRO A 26 7.29 9.74 13.42
N GLN A 27 7.66 8.47 13.43
CA GLN A 27 6.90 7.43 14.13
C GLN A 27 6.70 7.73 15.62
N THR A 28 7.67 8.37 16.27
CA THR A 28 7.62 8.76 17.67
C THR A 28 6.61 9.89 17.97
N GLU A 29 6.26 10.67 16.94
CA GLU A 29 5.39 11.84 17.03
C GLU A 29 3.96 11.56 16.56
N ILE A 30 3.67 10.33 16.12
CA ILE A 30 2.33 9.96 15.65
C ILE A 30 1.33 10.05 16.79
N LEU A 31 0.32 10.90 16.58
CA LEU A 31 -0.89 11.03 17.38
C LEU A 31 -2.09 10.78 16.47
N VAL A 32 -2.67 9.61 16.59
CA VAL A 32 -3.63 9.07 15.61
C VAL A 32 -4.76 10.06 15.30
N GLU A 33 -5.40 10.64 16.32
CA GLU A 33 -6.54 11.54 16.13
C GLU A 33 -6.13 12.86 15.45
N ARG A 34 -5.02 13.45 15.87
CA ARG A 34 -4.47 14.66 15.25
C ARG A 34 -4.13 14.43 13.80
N ASP A 35 -3.47 13.30 13.53
CA ASP A 35 -2.96 13.00 12.19
C ASP A 35 -4.08 12.62 11.23
N LEU A 36 -5.15 11.98 11.72
CA LEU A 36 -6.39 11.78 10.95
C LEU A 36 -7.07 13.10 10.59
N LEU A 37 -7.13 14.05 11.53
CA LEU A 37 -7.71 15.37 11.26
C LEU A 37 -6.86 16.13 10.20
N MET A 38 -5.55 16.16 10.39
CA MET A 38 -4.62 16.75 9.43
C MET A 38 -4.76 16.12 8.03
N MET A 39 -4.86 14.78 7.96
CA MET A 39 -5.05 14.07 6.71
C MET A 39 -6.36 14.49 6.03
N LYS A 40 -7.47 14.58 6.77
CA LYS A 40 -8.75 15.05 6.27
C LYS A 40 -8.62 16.44 5.64
N GLU A 41 -8.08 17.41 6.38
CA GLU A 41 -7.90 18.79 5.91
C GLU A 41 -7.06 18.85 4.64
N LYS A 42 -6.00 18.06 4.57
CA LYS A 42 -5.12 18.02 3.38
C LYS A 42 -5.81 17.40 2.17
N ILE A 43 -6.53 16.30 2.35
CA ILE A 43 -7.28 15.64 1.29
C ILE A 43 -8.34 16.61 0.71
N GLU A 44 -9.09 17.28 1.57
CA GLU A 44 -10.12 18.24 1.18
C GLU A 44 -9.50 19.45 0.46
N LYS A 45 -8.45 20.04 1.02
CA LYS A 45 -7.79 21.23 0.44
C LYS A 45 -7.19 20.97 -0.94
N MET A 46 -6.64 19.77 -1.15
CA MET A 46 -6.06 19.37 -2.44
C MET A 46 -7.07 18.81 -3.42
N GLU A 47 -8.31 18.55 -2.98
CA GLU A 47 -9.28 17.74 -3.72
C GLU A 47 -8.64 16.41 -4.18
N ALA A 48 -7.86 15.79 -3.30
CA ALA A 48 -7.02 14.65 -3.63
C ALA A 48 -7.85 13.47 -4.15
N LYS A 49 -7.46 12.92 -5.29
CA LYS A 49 -8.11 11.73 -5.87
C LYS A 49 -7.38 10.43 -5.55
N ARG A 50 -6.20 10.51 -4.99
CA ARG A 50 -5.39 9.37 -4.54
C ARG A 50 -4.70 9.71 -3.24
N VAL A 51 -4.78 8.79 -2.29
CA VAL A 51 -4.13 8.90 -0.98
C VAL A 51 -3.31 7.65 -0.76
N ALA A 52 -2.04 7.79 -0.46
CA ALA A 52 -1.17 6.67 -0.11
C ALA A 52 -0.65 6.83 1.33
N ILE A 53 -0.73 5.78 2.12
CA ILE A 53 -0.25 5.74 3.51
C ILE A 53 0.75 4.60 3.64
N ASP A 54 2.01 4.96 3.94
CA ASP A 54 3.10 4.00 4.16
C ASP A 54 3.72 4.25 5.55
N SER A 55 3.37 3.44 6.56
CA SER A 55 2.43 2.33 6.53
C SER A 55 1.31 2.55 7.57
N VAL A 56 0.16 1.94 7.31
CA VAL A 56 -0.95 1.94 8.27
C VAL A 56 -0.55 1.23 9.56
N SER A 57 0.33 0.23 9.49
CA SER A 57 0.86 -0.49 10.66
C SER A 57 1.44 0.44 11.71
N VAL A 58 2.04 1.56 11.31
CA VAL A 58 2.63 2.53 12.23
C VAL A 58 1.57 3.27 13.03
N PHE A 59 0.42 3.57 12.42
CA PHE A 59 -0.71 4.22 13.12
C PHE A 59 -1.32 3.34 14.21
N VAL A 60 -1.32 2.04 13.98
CA VAL A 60 -2.04 1.10 14.85
C VAL A 60 -1.14 0.26 15.75
N HIS A 61 0.20 0.38 15.63
CA HIS A 61 1.13 -0.46 16.38
C HIS A 61 1.03 -0.33 17.90
N LYS A 62 0.56 0.82 18.41
CA LYS A 62 0.33 1.07 19.85
C LYS A 62 -1.02 0.54 20.33
N ILE A 63 -1.86 0.07 19.42
CA ILE A 63 -3.20 -0.44 19.72
C ILE A 63 -3.08 -1.95 19.96
N GLN A 64 -3.48 -2.41 21.14
CA GLN A 64 -3.34 -3.82 21.54
C GLN A 64 -4.52 -4.70 21.12
N SER A 65 -5.68 -4.11 20.85
CA SER A 65 -6.90 -4.83 20.51
C SER A 65 -7.08 -4.92 18.99
N PRO A 66 -7.20 -6.12 18.39
CA PRO A 66 -7.48 -6.28 16.95
C PRO A 66 -8.77 -5.56 16.53
N GLN A 67 -9.78 -5.52 17.40
CA GLN A 67 -11.01 -4.78 17.13
C GLN A 67 -10.74 -3.28 17.00
N ALA A 68 -9.97 -2.69 17.92
CA ALA A 68 -9.64 -1.27 17.87
C ALA A 68 -8.74 -0.95 16.66
N VAL A 69 -7.84 -1.85 16.27
CA VAL A 69 -7.07 -1.74 15.01
C VAL A 69 -8.02 -1.69 13.83
N ARG A 70 -8.98 -2.61 13.73
CA ARG A 70 -9.97 -2.66 12.67
C ARG A 70 -10.79 -1.36 12.59
N GLU A 71 -11.23 -0.85 13.73
CA GLU A 71 -11.99 0.42 13.81
C GLU A 71 -11.17 1.61 13.28
N LYS A 72 -9.87 1.69 13.62
CA LYS A 72 -9.00 2.75 13.12
C LYS A 72 -8.76 2.65 11.60
N ILE A 73 -8.51 1.46 11.09
CA ILE A 73 -8.35 1.26 9.64
C ILE A 73 -9.65 1.63 8.92
N PHE A 74 -10.80 1.25 9.49
CA PHE A 74 -12.10 1.62 8.95
C PHE A 74 -12.31 3.14 8.94
N GLN A 75 -11.90 3.86 9.99
CA GLN A 75 -11.95 5.32 10.03
C GLN A 75 -11.12 5.96 8.90
N ILE A 76 -9.88 5.48 8.71
CA ILE A 76 -9.00 5.94 7.62
C ILE A 76 -9.66 5.68 6.26
N ALA A 77 -10.15 4.46 6.04
CA ALA A 77 -10.80 4.08 4.78
C ALA A 77 -12.04 4.94 4.51
N THR A 78 -12.87 5.17 5.53
CA THR A 78 -14.07 6.02 5.43
C THR A 78 -13.72 7.46 5.06
N LEU A 79 -12.68 8.02 5.66
CA LEU A 79 -12.21 9.36 5.36
C LEU A 79 -11.83 9.51 3.88
N VAL A 80 -11.08 8.55 3.34
CA VAL A 80 -10.68 8.53 1.92
C VAL A 80 -11.90 8.33 1.01
N GLN A 81 -12.84 7.46 1.40
CA GLN A 81 -14.07 7.22 0.65
C GLN A 81 -14.98 8.46 0.60
N MET A 82 -15.14 9.16 1.71
CA MET A 82 -15.94 10.40 1.76
C MET A 82 -15.38 11.49 0.84
N ALA A 83 -14.07 11.52 0.67
CA ALA A 83 -13.39 12.40 -0.29
C ALA A 83 -13.51 11.93 -1.75
N GLN A 84 -14.17 10.82 -2.02
CA GLN A 84 -14.24 10.19 -3.34
C GLN A 84 -12.86 9.94 -3.96
N ALA A 85 -11.90 9.55 -3.12
CA ALA A 85 -10.52 9.25 -3.49
C ALA A 85 -10.25 7.74 -3.43
N VAL A 86 -9.19 7.31 -4.11
CA VAL A 86 -8.67 5.95 -4.01
C VAL A 86 -7.57 5.91 -2.96
N GLY A 87 -7.72 5.04 -1.95
CA GLY A 87 -6.74 4.82 -0.90
C GLY A 87 -5.82 3.65 -1.18
N PHE A 88 -4.52 3.85 -0.99
CA PHE A 88 -3.49 2.82 -1.00
C PHE A 88 -2.86 2.74 0.39
N PHE A 89 -3.09 1.66 1.10
CA PHE A 89 -2.60 1.46 2.45
C PHE A 89 -1.55 0.37 2.47
N ALA A 90 -0.29 0.74 2.70
CA ALA A 90 0.75 -0.25 2.91
C ALA A 90 0.66 -0.83 4.32
N THR A 91 0.83 -2.14 4.43
CA THR A 91 0.97 -2.86 5.70
C THR A 91 2.07 -3.90 5.54
N ASP A 92 2.81 -4.14 6.58
CA ASP A 92 3.86 -5.15 6.60
C ASP A 92 3.31 -6.48 7.12
N ILE A 93 3.90 -7.58 6.66
CA ILE A 93 3.66 -8.93 7.13
C ILE A 93 4.96 -9.44 7.76
N HIS A 94 4.87 -10.14 8.88
CA HIS A 94 6.06 -10.73 9.49
C HIS A 94 6.63 -11.83 8.59
N TYR A 95 7.95 -11.85 8.51
CA TYR A 95 8.64 -12.84 7.70
C TYR A 95 8.33 -14.26 8.17
N GLY A 96 7.96 -15.14 7.23
CA GLY A 96 7.65 -16.55 7.52
C GLY A 96 6.23 -16.82 8.00
N GLU A 97 5.39 -15.80 8.18
CA GLU A 97 3.99 -15.99 8.52
C GLU A 97 3.12 -16.15 7.26
N ASN A 98 2.15 -17.08 7.33
CA ASN A 98 1.13 -17.29 6.28
C ASN A 98 -0.07 -16.35 6.46
N GLN A 99 0.18 -15.13 6.92
CA GLN A 99 -0.86 -14.12 7.08
C GLN A 99 -0.91 -13.21 5.85
N ILE A 100 -2.08 -12.62 5.61
CA ILE A 100 -2.32 -11.71 4.49
C ILE A 100 -2.04 -10.27 4.92
N SER A 101 -2.21 -9.98 6.21
CA SER A 101 -1.97 -8.68 6.80
C SER A 101 -1.39 -8.84 8.22
N ARG A 102 -0.82 -7.77 8.76
CA ARG A 102 -0.10 -7.79 10.04
C ARG A 102 -1.01 -8.16 11.23
N PHE A 103 -2.23 -7.63 11.24
CA PHE A 103 -3.16 -7.77 12.36
C PHE A 103 -4.31 -8.74 12.04
N GLY A 104 -4.39 -9.26 10.81
CA GLY A 104 -5.44 -10.19 10.37
C GLY A 104 -6.84 -9.55 10.25
N VAL A 105 -6.90 -8.23 10.13
CA VAL A 105 -8.16 -7.49 10.06
C VAL A 105 -8.22 -6.51 8.89
N GLU A 106 -7.08 -6.04 8.39
CA GLU A 106 -6.96 -5.02 7.34
C GLU A 106 -7.67 -5.46 6.07
N GLU A 107 -7.45 -6.70 5.67
CA GLU A 107 -8.05 -7.27 4.45
C GLU A 107 -9.57 -7.35 4.52
N THR A 108 -10.15 -7.30 5.72
CA THR A 108 -11.62 -7.34 5.88
C THR A 108 -12.26 -5.99 5.58
N VAL A 109 -11.53 -4.91 5.79
CA VAL A 109 -12.00 -3.52 5.67
C VAL A 109 -11.90 -3.00 4.24
N VAL A 110 -10.80 -3.31 3.54
CA VAL A 110 -10.51 -2.75 2.22
C VAL A 110 -11.20 -3.49 1.08
N ASP A 111 -11.40 -2.83 -0.06
CA ASP A 111 -12.01 -3.41 -1.25
C ASP A 111 -11.03 -4.25 -2.07
N GLY A 112 -9.76 -3.94 -2.03
CA GLY A 112 -8.71 -4.66 -2.73
C GLY A 112 -7.53 -5.00 -1.84
N VAL A 113 -6.92 -6.16 -2.09
CA VAL A 113 -5.68 -6.60 -1.44
C VAL A 113 -4.70 -7.05 -2.50
N VAL A 114 -3.53 -6.44 -2.50
CA VAL A 114 -2.41 -6.80 -3.36
C VAL A 114 -1.28 -7.29 -2.46
N LEU A 115 -0.86 -8.53 -2.65
CA LEU A 115 0.25 -9.13 -1.93
C LEU A 115 1.54 -8.93 -2.70
N LEU A 116 2.55 -8.41 -2.02
CA LEU A 116 3.93 -8.32 -2.52
C LEU A 116 4.75 -9.32 -1.72
N THR A 117 5.32 -10.31 -2.41
CA THR A 117 6.12 -11.36 -1.78
C THR A 117 7.49 -11.46 -2.41
N SER A 118 8.45 -11.98 -1.67
CA SER A 118 9.75 -12.34 -2.21
C SER A 118 10.14 -13.74 -1.77
N THR A 119 10.71 -14.50 -2.68
CA THR A 119 11.22 -15.86 -2.43
C THR A 119 12.67 -15.94 -2.82
N GLU A 120 13.42 -16.76 -2.10
CA GLU A 120 14.79 -17.10 -2.47
C GLU A 120 14.77 -18.26 -3.45
N ASN A 121 15.53 -18.14 -4.52
CA ASN A 121 15.74 -19.16 -5.53
C ASN A 121 17.26 -19.29 -5.77
N GLY A 122 17.89 -20.20 -5.04
CA GLY A 122 19.33 -20.32 -5.01
C GLY A 122 19.99 -19.05 -4.47
N TYR A 123 20.82 -18.41 -5.29
CA TYR A 123 21.51 -17.17 -4.93
C TYR A 123 20.75 -15.90 -5.31
N THR A 124 19.54 -16.03 -5.83
CA THR A 124 18.74 -14.90 -6.30
C THR A 124 17.48 -14.73 -5.47
N ARG A 125 17.01 -13.51 -5.37
CA ARG A 125 15.71 -13.19 -4.76
C ARG A 125 14.75 -12.74 -5.84
N GLU A 126 13.64 -13.44 -5.95
CA GLU A 126 12.57 -13.10 -6.88
C GLU A 126 11.42 -12.43 -6.14
N ARG A 127 10.82 -11.43 -6.77
CA ARG A 127 9.67 -10.70 -6.23
C ARG A 127 8.44 -11.00 -7.04
N PHE A 128 7.30 -11.10 -6.34
CA PHE A 128 6.01 -11.39 -6.95
C PHE A 128 4.95 -10.42 -6.45
N LEU A 129 3.99 -10.18 -7.33
CA LEU A 129 2.75 -9.48 -7.04
C LEU A 129 1.59 -10.44 -7.30
N GLU A 130 0.61 -10.43 -6.40
CA GLU A 130 -0.65 -11.17 -6.55
C GLU A 130 -1.82 -10.27 -6.17
N ILE A 131 -2.86 -10.22 -7.01
CA ILE A 131 -4.13 -9.61 -6.64
C ILE A 131 -4.91 -10.68 -5.86
N TYR A 132 -4.87 -10.57 -4.54
CA TYR A 132 -5.52 -11.53 -3.66
C TYR A 132 -7.04 -11.33 -3.61
N LYS A 133 -7.48 -10.08 -3.63
CA LYS A 133 -8.87 -9.68 -3.54
C LYS A 133 -9.09 -8.37 -4.31
N LEU A 134 -10.19 -8.28 -5.01
CA LEU A 134 -10.69 -7.03 -5.56
C LEU A 134 -12.21 -7.12 -5.68
N ARG A 135 -12.95 -6.42 -4.80
CA ARG A 135 -14.41 -6.45 -4.76
C ARG A 135 -15.02 -5.91 -6.05
N ASN A 136 -16.09 -6.51 -6.50
CA ASN A 136 -16.89 -6.09 -7.65
C ASN A 136 -16.10 -5.92 -8.96
N THR A 137 -14.90 -6.53 -9.05
CA THR A 137 -14.03 -6.38 -10.22
C THR A 137 -13.44 -7.73 -10.59
N ALA A 138 -13.56 -8.12 -11.85
CA ALA A 138 -12.84 -9.26 -12.40
C ALA A 138 -11.35 -8.92 -12.45
N HIS A 139 -10.51 -9.81 -11.95
CA HIS A 139 -9.07 -9.61 -11.94
C HIS A 139 -8.31 -10.90 -12.29
N ALA A 140 -7.07 -10.74 -12.71
CA ALA A 140 -6.19 -11.86 -12.97
C ALA A 140 -5.89 -12.62 -11.67
N SER A 141 -5.87 -13.94 -11.73
CA SER A 141 -5.51 -14.82 -10.63
C SER A 141 -4.06 -15.26 -10.71
N GLY A 142 -3.46 -15.56 -9.55
CA GLY A 142 -2.11 -16.06 -9.41
C GLY A 142 -1.04 -14.97 -9.27
N ARG A 143 0.21 -15.42 -9.27
CA ARG A 143 1.37 -14.57 -9.03
C ARG A 143 1.97 -14.06 -10.32
N PHE A 144 2.42 -12.82 -10.31
CA PHE A 144 3.13 -12.16 -11.40
C PHE A 144 4.53 -11.81 -10.93
N LYS A 145 5.54 -12.02 -11.78
CA LYS A 145 6.91 -11.60 -11.47
C LYS A 145 7.00 -10.09 -11.46
N MET A 146 7.54 -9.54 -10.38
CA MET A 146 7.75 -8.12 -10.19
C MET A 146 9.23 -7.79 -10.32
N VAL A 147 9.58 -6.83 -11.16
CA VAL A 147 10.95 -6.35 -11.35
C VAL A 147 10.98 -4.86 -11.03
N ILE A 148 11.94 -4.45 -10.23
CA ILE A 148 12.21 -3.04 -9.93
C ILE A 148 13.43 -2.64 -10.73
N GLU A 149 13.26 -1.66 -11.62
CA GLU A 149 14.34 -1.18 -12.49
C GLU A 149 14.23 0.33 -12.68
N ARG A 150 15.18 0.91 -13.40
CA ARG A 150 15.10 2.32 -13.76
C ARG A 150 13.81 2.57 -14.56
N GLY A 151 13.01 3.54 -14.13
CA GLY A 151 11.68 3.82 -14.69
C GLY A 151 10.53 3.22 -13.87
N GLY A 152 10.82 2.43 -12.82
CA GLY A 152 9.82 1.96 -11.86
C GLY A 152 9.67 0.45 -11.77
N VAL A 153 8.47 0.02 -11.45
CA VAL A 153 8.10 -1.38 -11.27
C VAL A 153 7.48 -1.93 -12.54
N LYS A 154 7.97 -3.09 -12.99
CA LYS A 154 7.38 -3.84 -14.11
C LYS A 154 6.82 -5.16 -13.62
N ILE A 155 5.64 -5.50 -14.13
CA ILE A 155 4.95 -6.75 -13.84
C ILE A 155 4.99 -7.62 -15.10
N LYS A 156 5.43 -8.87 -14.93
CA LYS A 156 5.51 -9.85 -16.00
C LYS A 156 4.65 -11.06 -15.65
N SER A 157 3.88 -11.55 -16.62
CA SER A 157 3.19 -12.84 -16.47
C SER A 157 4.22 -13.95 -16.32
N LEU A 158 3.95 -14.90 -15.42
CA LEU A 158 4.72 -16.13 -15.38
C LEU A 158 4.33 -16.96 -16.61
N GLU A 159 5.28 -17.27 -17.47
CA GLU A 159 5.04 -18.18 -18.60
C GLU A 159 4.55 -19.52 -18.04
N LYS A 160 3.41 -20.00 -18.55
CA LYS A 160 2.97 -21.37 -18.26
C LYS A 160 4.05 -22.30 -18.80
N THR A 161 4.84 -22.90 -17.94
CA THR A 161 5.76 -23.96 -18.32
C THR A 161 4.90 -25.04 -19.00
N LYS A 162 4.99 -25.14 -20.33
CA LYS A 162 4.36 -26.24 -21.07
C LYS A 162 4.97 -27.51 -20.49
N LYS A 163 4.23 -28.22 -19.65
CA LYS A 163 4.59 -29.61 -19.33
C LYS A 163 4.62 -30.35 -20.66
N LYS A 164 5.82 -30.67 -21.16
CA LYS A 164 5.98 -31.67 -22.20
C LYS A 164 5.39 -32.97 -21.65
N ARG A 165 4.31 -33.40 -22.25
CA ARG A 165 3.80 -34.78 -22.10
C ARG A 165 4.74 -35.73 -22.79
#